data_cdddaca633177eb80b96554c011156ce
#
_entry.id   cdddaca633177eb80b96554c011156ce
#
_cell.length_a   1.000
_cell.length_b   1.000
_cell.length_c   1.000
_cell.angle_alpha   90.00
_cell.angle_beta   90.00
_cell.angle_gamma   90.00
#
_symmetry.space_group_name_H-M   'P 1'
#
loop_
_entity.id
_entity.type
_entity.pdbx_description
1 polymer ?
#
loop_
_entity_poly.entity_id
_entity_poly.type
_entity_poly.pdbx_seq_one_letter_code
_entity_poly.pdbx_strand_id
1 'polypeptide(L)'
;MLWNIISAAFQVYSLALIVYILMSWFPGARQSAFGEILGRICEPYLDVFRRFIPPLGMIDLSPIVAIIVLNLARSGLYTIYAMIFY
;
A
#
# COMPACT_ATOMS: atom_id res chain seq x y z
N MET A 1 5.82 -5.79 21.99
CA MET A 1 4.54 -5.08 22.00
C MET A 1 4.46 -3.99 20.96
N LEU A 2 5.40 -3.03 21.01
CA LEU A 2 5.38 -1.94 20.04
C LEU A 2 5.49 -2.43 18.59
N TRP A 3 6.39 -3.38 18.35
CA TRP A 3 6.54 -3.95 17.01
C TRP A 3 5.27 -4.63 16.51
N ASN A 4 4.53 -5.28 17.40
CA ASN A 4 3.27 -5.93 16.99
C ASN A 4 2.27 -4.91 16.46
N ILE A 5 2.21 -3.72 17.06
CA ILE A 5 1.33 -2.64 16.62
C ILE A 5 1.80 -2.11 15.27
N ILE A 6 3.10 -1.87 15.12
CA ILE A 6 3.68 -1.36 13.88
C ILE A 6 3.47 -2.37 12.75
N SER A 7 3.76 -3.64 13.01
CA SER A 7 3.59 -4.71 12.02
C SER A 7 2.14 -4.86 11.60
N ALA A 8 1.21 -4.77 12.56
CA ALA A 8 -0.22 -4.83 12.25
C ALA A 8 -0.66 -3.67 11.36
N ALA A 9 -0.13 -2.47 11.61
CA ALA A 9 -0.44 -1.31 10.78
C ALA A 9 0.02 -1.53 9.33
N PHE A 10 1.23 -2.06 9.13
CA PHE A 10 1.72 -2.38 7.79
C PHE A 10 0.85 -3.44 7.11
N GLN A 11 0.44 -4.48 7.85
CA GLN A 11 -0.40 -5.54 7.29
C GLN A 11 -1.76 -5.00 6.87
N VAL A 12 -2.40 -4.19 7.72
CA VAL A 12 -3.71 -3.61 7.41
C VAL A 12 -3.61 -2.71 6.19
N TYR A 13 -2.57 -1.89 6.10
CA TYR A 13 -2.39 -1.02 4.96
C TYR A 13 -2.13 -1.80 3.67
N SER A 14 -1.34 -2.87 3.74
CA SER A 14 -1.10 -3.76 2.59
C SER A 14 -2.40 -4.38 2.11
N LEU A 15 -3.25 -4.85 3.03
CA LEU A 15 -4.55 -5.40 2.67
C LEU A 15 -5.44 -4.35 2.02
N ALA A 16 -5.42 -3.11 2.55
CA ALA A 16 -6.19 -2.02 1.97
C ALA A 16 -5.74 -1.73 0.54
N LEU A 17 -4.43 -1.72 0.29
CA LEU A 17 -3.89 -1.53 -1.05
C LEU A 17 -4.31 -2.65 -2.00
N ILE A 18 -4.23 -3.90 -1.55
CA ILE A 18 -4.62 -5.06 -2.37
C ILE A 18 -6.10 -4.99 -2.72
N VAL A 19 -6.95 -4.72 -1.72
CA VAL A 19 -8.39 -4.60 -1.96
C VAL A 19 -8.68 -3.46 -2.92
N TYR A 20 -8.01 -2.33 -2.76
CA TYR A 20 -8.20 -1.18 -3.62
C TYR A 20 -7.81 -1.49 -5.08
N ILE A 21 -6.71 -2.21 -5.27
CA ILE A 21 -6.27 -2.62 -6.61
C ILE A 21 -7.30 -3.56 -7.24
N LEU A 22 -7.78 -4.53 -6.48
CA LEU A 22 -8.78 -5.48 -6.98
C LEU A 22 -10.09 -4.77 -7.33
N MET A 23 -10.47 -3.75 -6.57
CA MET A 23 -11.67 -2.97 -6.85
C MET A 23 -11.58 -2.24 -8.19
N SER A 24 -10.38 -1.96 -8.68
CA SER A 24 -10.22 -1.29 -9.97
C SER A 24 -10.68 -2.17 -11.14
N TRP A 25 -10.77 -3.48 -10.94
CA TRP A 25 -11.21 -4.42 -11.95
C TRP A 25 -12.73 -4.57 -11.99
N PHE A 26 -13.44 -4.05 -10.99
CA PHE A 26 -14.89 -4.16 -10.90
C PHE A 26 -15.52 -2.80 -11.14
N PRO A 27 -16.37 -2.67 -12.18
CA PRO A 27 -17.05 -1.40 -12.47
C PRO A 27 -17.90 -0.97 -11.28
N GLY A 28 -17.77 0.27 -10.90
CA GLY A 28 -18.56 0.84 -9.82
C GLY A 28 -18.03 0.58 -8.41
N ALA A 29 -17.11 -0.37 -8.23
CA ALA A 29 -16.59 -0.66 -6.89
C ALA A 29 -15.85 0.53 -6.29
N ARG A 30 -15.03 1.22 -7.08
CA ARG A 30 -14.31 2.41 -6.62
C ARG A 30 -15.21 3.62 -6.39
N GLN A 31 -16.39 3.62 -7.01
CA GLN A 31 -17.36 4.69 -6.87
C GLN A 31 -18.25 4.52 -5.64
N SER A 32 -18.20 3.35 -5.00
CA SER A 32 -18.94 3.11 -3.76
C SER A 32 -18.32 3.92 -2.61
N ALA A 33 -19.08 4.08 -1.53
CA ALA A 33 -18.57 4.77 -0.34
C ALA A 33 -17.32 4.11 0.21
N PHE A 34 -17.29 2.77 0.20
CA PHE A 34 -16.13 2.02 0.65
C PHE A 34 -14.91 2.29 -0.25
N GLY A 35 -15.11 2.32 -1.57
CA GLY A 35 -14.05 2.63 -2.52
C GLY A 35 -13.50 4.04 -2.36
N GLU A 36 -14.37 5.02 -2.06
CA GLU A 36 -13.93 6.38 -1.82
C GLU A 36 -13.08 6.49 -0.56
N ILE A 37 -13.46 5.78 0.50
CA ILE A 37 -12.69 5.77 1.75
C ILE A 37 -11.32 5.15 1.51
N LEU A 38 -11.26 4.02 0.83
CA LEU A 38 -9.99 3.38 0.49
C LEU A 38 -9.13 4.28 -0.40
N GLY A 39 -9.75 4.99 -1.35
CA GLY A 39 -9.04 5.92 -2.21
C GLY A 39 -8.36 7.03 -1.43
N ARG A 40 -9.04 7.60 -0.44
CA ARG A 40 -8.46 8.66 0.40
C ARG A 40 -7.26 8.18 1.18
N ILE A 41 -7.21 6.89 1.53
CA ILE A 41 -6.11 6.30 2.29
C ILE A 41 -4.97 5.86 1.37
N CYS A 42 -5.31 5.27 0.22
CA CYS A 42 -4.34 4.62 -0.66
C CYS A 42 -3.77 5.55 -1.73
N GLU A 43 -4.58 6.47 -2.29
CA GLU A 43 -4.16 7.31 -3.41
C GLU A 43 -2.96 8.20 -3.11
N PRO A 44 -2.86 8.86 -1.93
CA PRO A 44 -1.68 9.68 -1.66
C PRO A 44 -0.39 8.89 -1.72
N TYR A 45 -0.40 7.65 -1.27
CA TYR A 45 0.75 6.77 -1.31
C TYR A 45 1.05 6.32 -2.75
N LEU A 46 0.03 5.88 -3.46
CA LEU A 46 0.18 5.41 -4.83
C LEU A 46 0.61 6.53 -5.78
N ASP A 47 0.15 7.75 -5.55
CA ASP A 47 0.51 8.90 -6.39
C ASP A 47 2.01 9.17 -6.39
N VAL A 48 2.68 8.95 -5.27
CA VAL A 48 4.13 9.11 -5.18
C VAL A 48 4.81 8.21 -6.20
N PHE A 49 4.36 6.96 -6.33
CA PHE A 49 4.95 6.01 -7.27
C PHE A 49 4.55 6.30 -8.71
N ARG A 50 3.35 6.81 -8.94
CA ARG A 50 2.90 7.18 -10.29
C ARG A 50 3.72 8.30 -10.90
N ARG A 51 4.32 9.14 -10.06
CA ARG A 51 5.20 10.21 -10.52
C ARG A 51 6.50 9.67 -11.08
N PHE A 52 6.99 8.54 -10.56
CA PHE A 52 8.27 7.96 -10.93
C PHE A 52 8.11 6.82 -11.93
N ILE A 53 6.97 6.15 -11.96
CA ILE A 53 6.72 4.98 -12.77
C ILE A 53 5.58 5.28 -13.74
N PRO A 54 5.89 5.57 -15.01
CA PRO A 54 4.83 5.80 -15.99
C PRO A 54 4.07 4.49 -16.27
N PRO A 55 2.76 4.57 -16.56
CA PRO A 55 2.00 3.39 -16.90
C PRO A 55 2.52 2.77 -18.20
N LEU A 56 2.65 1.44 -18.23
CA LEU A 56 3.08 0.70 -19.40
C LEU A 56 1.83 0.20 -20.15
N GLY A 57 1.42 0.97 -21.14
CA GLY A 57 0.21 0.67 -21.89
C GLY A 57 -1.01 0.74 -20.98
N MET A 58 -1.77 -0.36 -20.92
CA MET A 58 -2.97 -0.45 -20.09
C MET A 58 -2.68 -0.97 -18.68
N ILE A 59 -1.45 -1.34 -18.41
CA ILE A 59 -1.05 -1.92 -17.12
C ILE A 59 -0.40 -0.85 -16.27
N ASP A 60 -0.97 -0.60 -15.09
CA ASP A 60 -0.39 0.27 -14.10
C ASP A 60 0.39 -0.57 -13.11
N LEU A 61 1.72 -0.45 -13.14
CA LEU A 61 2.60 -1.21 -12.26
C LEU A 61 2.83 -0.51 -10.92
N SER A 62 2.40 0.73 -10.78
CA SER A 62 2.62 1.50 -9.55
C SER A 62 2.08 0.80 -8.30
N PRO A 63 0.86 0.23 -8.29
CA PRO A 63 0.37 -0.47 -7.11
C PRO A 63 1.23 -1.66 -6.71
N ILE A 64 1.73 -2.41 -7.68
CA ILE A 64 2.58 -3.57 -7.41
C ILE A 64 3.89 -3.13 -6.78
N VAL A 65 4.52 -2.11 -7.34
CA VAL A 65 5.76 -1.55 -6.80
C VAL A 65 5.53 -0.98 -5.41
N ALA A 66 4.40 -0.29 -5.20
CA ALA A 66 4.06 0.28 -3.91
C ALA A 66 3.96 -0.79 -2.82
N ILE A 67 3.36 -1.94 -3.12
CA ILE A 67 3.24 -3.04 -2.18
C ILE A 67 4.62 -3.64 -1.88
N ILE A 68 5.45 -3.83 -2.90
CA ILE A 68 6.80 -4.34 -2.72
C ILE A 68 7.62 -3.42 -1.83
N VAL A 69 7.56 -2.10 -2.09
CA VAL A 69 8.28 -1.11 -1.29
C VAL A 69 7.77 -1.11 0.15
N LEU A 70 6.45 -1.24 0.34
CA LEU A 70 5.88 -1.28 1.69
C LEU A 70 6.40 -2.47 2.48
N ASN A 71 6.50 -3.64 1.85
CA ASN A 71 7.05 -4.84 2.50
C ASN A 71 8.53 -4.69 2.80
N LEU A 72 9.30 -4.08 1.89
CA LEU A 72 10.71 -3.82 2.12
C LEU A 72 10.90 -2.81 3.26
N ALA A 73 10.05 -1.80 3.32
CA ALA A 73 10.07 -0.82 4.39
C ALA A 73 9.80 -1.48 5.74
N ARG A 74 8.84 -2.40 5.78
CA ARG A 74 8.54 -3.16 6.98
C ARG A 74 9.75 -3.97 7.45
N SER A 75 10.41 -4.66 6.54
CA SER A 75 11.60 -5.45 6.85
C SER A 75 12.76 -4.58 7.33
N GLY A 76 12.98 -3.45 6.66
CA GLY A 76 14.02 -2.50 7.05
C GLY A 76 13.73 -1.88 8.41
N LEU A 77 12.49 -1.53 8.67
CA LEU A 77 12.09 -0.96 9.96
C LEU A 77 12.25 -1.98 11.08
N TYR A 78 11.96 -3.25 10.82
CA TYR A 78 12.20 -4.30 11.79
C TYR A 78 13.68 -4.40 12.16
N THR A 79 14.56 -4.33 11.18
CA THR A 79 16.01 -4.37 11.41
C THR A 79 16.44 -3.20 12.29
N ILE A 80 15.97 -2.00 11.98
CA ILE A 80 16.29 -0.81 12.78
C ILE A 80 15.72 -0.94 14.18
N TYR A 81 14.48 -1.41 14.31
CA TYR A 81 13.85 -1.60 15.60
C TYR A 81 14.62 -2.60 16.46
N ALA A 82 15.06 -3.71 15.86
CA ALA A 82 15.85 -4.71 16.57
C ALA A 82 17.19 -4.15 17.03
N MET A 83 17.81 -3.30 16.22
CA MET A 83 19.08 -2.69 16.60
C MET A 83 18.94 -1.71 17.78
N ILE A 84 17.80 -1.06 17.91
CA ILE A 84 17.58 -0.06 18.95
C ILE A 84 17.05 -0.71 20.23
N PHE A 85 16.11 -1.66 20.12
CA PHE A 85 15.39 -2.20 21.26
C PHE A 85 15.83 -3.61 21.68
N TYR A 86 16.65 -4.25 20.89
CA TYR A 86 17.24 -5.55 21.20
C TYR A 86 18.76 -5.45 21.09
#